data_7c97b841d3cd12f09ac5ae62c2ee22e8
#
_entry.id   7c97b841d3cd12f09ac5ae62c2ee22e8
#
_cell.length_a   1.000
_cell.length_b   1.000
_cell.length_c   1.000
_cell.angle_alpha   90.00
_cell.angle_beta   90.00
_cell.angle_gamma   90.00
#
_symmetry.space_group_name_H-M   'P 1'
#
loop_
_entity.id
_entity.type
_entity.pdbx_description
1 polymer ?
#
loop_
_entity_poly.entity_id
_entity_poly.type
_entity_poly.pdbx_seq_one_letter_code
_entity_poly.pdbx_strand_id
1 'polypeptide(L)'
;MKVLIFGLPGSGKTTMAASVVETLPNCVHINADIMRQEYNDWDFSEAGRWRQFERMKNKADAVSDSGRIAVCDFVCPYKEGREKFGADVTIFMGTCVESIYDDTNDVFEWPEWTEYDYDIPDFERYDHVTICWFIGDKLWNNTKPTVQMLGRYQPWHEGHQALLDRALEKTGQVELMVRDMPLDDDNPYTAGQVIHNLEYKLVKYAGRVKLSKVSNIVNITYGRDVGYKIEQEHFDKDIEDISATKIRKKLLSDSI
;
A
#
# COMPACT_ATOMS: atom_id res chain seq x y z
N MET A 1 2.69 -13.68 -1.49
CA MET A 1 1.90 -12.77 -2.34
C MET A 1 2.71 -12.33 -3.54
N LYS A 2 2.09 -12.27 -4.73
CA LYS A 2 2.73 -11.81 -5.98
C LYS A 2 2.04 -10.54 -6.47
N VAL A 3 2.82 -9.50 -6.74
CA VAL A 3 2.38 -8.24 -7.35
C VAL A 3 3.04 -8.15 -8.74
N LEU A 4 2.22 -8.02 -9.78
CA LEU A 4 2.67 -7.81 -11.15
C LEU A 4 2.46 -6.34 -11.54
N ILE A 5 3.54 -5.66 -11.90
CA ILE A 5 3.51 -4.31 -12.47
C ILE A 5 3.94 -4.43 -13.93
N PHE A 6 3.02 -4.21 -14.86
CA PHE A 6 3.27 -4.44 -16.27
C PHE A 6 2.87 -3.24 -17.15
N GLY A 7 3.33 -3.22 -18.38
CA GLY A 7 3.12 -2.15 -19.36
C GLY A 7 4.32 -1.98 -20.29
N LEU A 8 4.21 -1.10 -21.25
CA LEU A 8 5.27 -0.85 -22.26
C LEU A 8 6.58 -0.35 -21.63
N PRO A 9 7.73 -0.55 -22.30
CA PRO A 9 8.99 0.09 -21.91
C PRO A 9 8.82 1.61 -21.76
N GLY A 10 9.45 2.19 -20.72
CA GLY A 10 9.35 3.62 -20.44
C GLY A 10 8.12 4.04 -19.61
N SER A 11 7.17 3.14 -19.32
CA SER A 11 5.95 3.47 -18.57
C SER A 11 6.14 3.68 -17.06
N GLY A 12 7.35 3.62 -16.52
CA GLY A 12 7.63 3.87 -15.10
C GLY A 12 7.46 2.67 -14.16
N LYS A 13 7.30 1.45 -14.67
CA LYS A 13 7.16 0.21 -13.89
C LYS A 13 8.22 0.04 -12.80
N THR A 14 9.47 0.18 -13.18
CA THR A 14 10.62 -0.01 -12.27
C THR A 14 10.63 1.03 -11.15
N THR A 15 10.27 2.28 -11.45
CA THR A 15 10.16 3.34 -10.44
C THR A 15 9.03 3.04 -9.47
N MET A 16 7.86 2.61 -9.95
CA MET A 16 6.74 2.20 -9.09
C MET A 16 7.13 1.01 -8.22
N ALA A 17 7.69 -0.05 -8.81
CA ALA A 17 8.12 -1.24 -8.07
C ALA A 17 9.14 -0.90 -6.98
N ALA A 18 10.14 -0.07 -7.30
CA ALA A 18 11.13 0.39 -6.33
C ALA A 18 10.49 1.16 -5.17
N SER A 19 9.59 2.10 -5.46
CA SER A 19 8.87 2.88 -4.44
C SER A 19 8.02 1.99 -3.53
N VAL A 20 7.35 0.99 -4.08
CA VAL A 20 6.56 0.01 -3.29
C VAL A 20 7.46 -0.80 -2.37
N VAL A 21 8.59 -1.32 -2.90
CA VAL A 21 9.54 -2.15 -2.12
C VAL A 21 10.24 -1.35 -1.04
N GLU A 22 10.55 -0.08 -1.28
CA GLU A 22 11.13 0.81 -0.28
C GLU A 22 10.15 1.14 0.85
N THR A 23 8.86 1.19 0.53
CA THR A 23 7.81 1.60 1.46
C THR A 23 7.26 0.44 2.29
N LEU A 24 6.96 -0.71 1.64
CA LEU A 24 6.33 -1.85 2.31
C LEU A 24 7.38 -2.85 2.82
N PRO A 25 7.25 -3.31 4.07
CA PRO A 25 8.14 -4.33 4.62
C PRO A 25 7.92 -5.69 3.95
N ASN A 26 8.95 -6.54 4.00
CA ASN A 26 8.95 -7.91 3.46
C ASN A 26 8.73 -8.02 1.94
N CYS A 27 8.93 -6.94 1.20
CA CYS A 27 8.91 -6.95 -0.26
C CYS A 27 10.25 -7.39 -0.85
N VAL A 28 10.19 -8.00 -2.02
CA VAL A 28 11.35 -8.33 -2.87
C VAL A 28 11.09 -7.79 -4.26
N HIS A 29 11.94 -6.91 -4.73
CA HIS A 29 11.90 -6.43 -6.10
C HIS A 29 12.45 -7.50 -7.06
N ILE A 30 11.68 -7.85 -8.08
CA ILE A 30 12.08 -8.76 -9.16
C ILE A 30 11.93 -7.99 -10.48
N ASN A 31 13.06 -7.45 -10.96
CA ASN A 31 13.11 -6.66 -12.17
C ASN A 31 13.57 -7.49 -13.36
N ALA A 32 12.88 -7.36 -14.50
CA ALA A 32 13.15 -8.16 -15.68
C ALA A 32 14.52 -7.89 -16.33
N ASP A 33 14.97 -6.64 -16.32
CA ASP A 33 16.25 -6.28 -16.94
C ASP A 33 17.43 -6.80 -16.11
N ILE A 34 17.33 -6.73 -14.78
CA ILE A 34 18.29 -7.35 -13.87
C ILE A 34 18.32 -8.87 -14.09
N MET A 35 17.16 -9.50 -14.22
CA MET A 35 17.05 -10.94 -14.49
C MET A 35 17.70 -11.31 -15.82
N ARG A 36 17.48 -10.53 -16.89
CA ARG A 36 18.13 -10.74 -18.18
C ARG A 36 19.65 -10.61 -18.10
N GLN A 37 20.13 -9.64 -17.34
CA GLN A 37 21.55 -9.43 -17.10
C GLN A 37 22.17 -10.63 -16.34
N GLU A 38 21.52 -11.13 -15.29
CA GLU A 38 21.97 -12.30 -14.51
C GLU A 38 22.14 -13.56 -15.37
N TYR A 39 21.22 -13.77 -16.33
CA TYR A 39 21.24 -14.92 -17.24
C TYR A 39 21.98 -14.64 -18.55
N ASN A 40 22.46 -13.42 -18.76
CA ASN A 40 23.05 -12.96 -20.02
C ASN A 40 22.20 -13.35 -21.26
N ASP A 41 20.88 -13.13 -21.15
CA ASP A 41 19.88 -13.53 -22.15
C ASP A 41 19.07 -12.31 -22.61
N TRP A 42 19.49 -11.73 -23.73
CA TRP A 42 18.86 -10.58 -24.37
C TRP A 42 18.10 -10.99 -25.66
N ASP A 43 17.58 -12.21 -25.67
CA ASP A 43 16.71 -12.69 -26.73
C ASP A 43 15.29 -12.14 -26.56
N PHE A 44 14.83 -11.30 -27.49
CA PHE A 44 13.51 -10.72 -27.53
C PHE A 44 12.55 -11.41 -28.51
N SER A 45 12.99 -12.54 -29.12
CA SER A 45 12.06 -13.40 -29.84
C SER A 45 10.92 -13.88 -28.94
N GLU A 46 9.86 -14.39 -29.53
CA GLU A 46 8.74 -14.98 -28.76
C GLU A 46 9.24 -16.03 -27.77
N ALA A 47 10.10 -16.94 -28.19
CA ALA A 47 10.69 -17.96 -27.33
C ALA A 47 11.54 -17.35 -26.20
N GLY A 48 12.31 -16.28 -26.46
CA GLY A 48 13.10 -15.56 -25.49
C GLY A 48 12.23 -14.82 -24.48
N ARG A 49 11.10 -14.25 -24.92
CA ARG A 49 10.11 -13.59 -24.04
C ARG A 49 9.45 -14.61 -23.10
N TRP A 50 9.09 -15.80 -23.59
CA TRP A 50 8.53 -16.88 -22.75
C TRP A 50 9.56 -17.44 -21.77
N ARG A 51 10.83 -17.61 -22.14
CA ARG A 51 11.88 -18.00 -21.19
C ARG A 51 12.03 -16.98 -20.06
N GLN A 52 12.02 -15.69 -20.41
CA GLN A 52 12.09 -14.62 -19.41
C GLN A 52 10.86 -14.62 -18.49
N PHE A 53 9.66 -14.80 -19.04
CA PHE A 53 8.44 -14.96 -18.28
C PHE A 53 8.55 -16.08 -17.23
N GLU A 54 9.01 -17.27 -17.64
CA GLU A 54 9.18 -18.41 -16.72
C GLU A 54 10.17 -18.10 -15.60
N ARG A 55 11.27 -17.40 -15.89
CA ARG A 55 12.23 -16.97 -14.86
C ARG A 55 11.58 -16.02 -13.86
N MET A 56 10.87 -15.02 -14.35
CA MET A 56 10.17 -14.05 -13.52
C MET A 56 9.14 -14.74 -12.62
N LYS A 57 8.31 -15.62 -13.21
CA LYS A 57 7.30 -16.37 -12.49
C LYS A 57 7.90 -17.28 -11.42
N ASN A 58 8.89 -18.09 -11.76
CA ASN A 58 9.52 -19.01 -10.82
C ASN A 58 10.18 -18.27 -9.64
N LYS A 59 10.81 -17.13 -9.90
CA LYS A 59 11.38 -16.29 -8.83
C LYS A 59 10.29 -15.69 -7.95
N ALA A 60 9.19 -15.22 -8.55
CA ALA A 60 8.05 -14.68 -7.83
C ALA A 60 7.37 -15.74 -6.95
N ASP A 61 7.16 -16.95 -7.49
CA ASP A 61 6.61 -18.07 -6.75
C ASP A 61 7.48 -18.42 -5.53
N ALA A 62 8.80 -18.56 -5.72
CA ALA A 62 9.73 -18.85 -4.62
C ALA A 62 9.72 -17.78 -3.51
N VAL A 63 9.63 -16.49 -3.88
CA VAL A 63 9.51 -15.40 -2.90
C VAL A 63 8.17 -15.47 -2.17
N SER A 64 7.07 -15.67 -2.90
CA SER A 64 5.73 -15.79 -2.33
C SER A 64 5.62 -16.99 -1.37
N ASP A 65 6.17 -18.15 -1.74
CA ASP A 65 6.18 -19.36 -0.92
C ASP A 65 6.99 -19.19 0.37
N SER A 66 7.96 -18.27 0.38
CA SER A 66 8.70 -17.89 1.60
C SER A 66 7.90 -16.96 2.53
N GLY A 67 6.65 -16.63 2.22
CA GLY A 67 5.80 -15.72 2.98
C GLY A 67 6.09 -14.23 2.74
N ARG A 68 6.88 -13.89 1.71
CA ARG A 68 7.23 -12.52 1.33
C ARG A 68 6.37 -12.02 0.17
N ILE A 69 6.47 -10.72 -0.12
CA ILE A 69 5.78 -10.09 -1.24
C ILE A 69 6.76 -9.97 -2.40
N ALA A 70 6.48 -10.66 -3.50
CA ALA A 70 7.22 -10.51 -4.76
C ALA A 70 6.62 -9.35 -5.56
N VAL A 71 7.37 -8.26 -5.72
CA VAL A 71 6.99 -7.12 -6.56
C VAL A 71 7.76 -7.24 -7.87
N CYS A 72 7.04 -7.63 -8.92
CA CYS A 72 7.63 -7.96 -10.22
C CYS A 72 7.29 -6.90 -11.24
N ASP A 73 8.30 -6.34 -11.90
CA ASP A 73 8.12 -5.38 -12.98
C ASP A 73 8.74 -5.89 -14.30
N PHE A 74 7.89 -6.06 -15.28
CA PHE A 74 8.27 -6.40 -16.66
C PHE A 74 7.17 -6.06 -17.65
N VAL A 75 7.48 -6.10 -18.93
CA VAL A 75 6.52 -5.75 -20.00
C VAL A 75 5.31 -6.67 -19.98
N CYS A 76 5.50 -7.98 -19.79
CA CYS A 76 4.47 -9.02 -19.82
C CYS A 76 3.47 -8.83 -20.97
N PRO A 77 3.94 -8.89 -22.25
CA PRO A 77 3.17 -8.37 -23.38
C PRO A 77 1.93 -9.19 -23.70
N TYR A 78 1.95 -10.49 -23.41
CA TYR A 78 0.89 -11.42 -23.79
C TYR A 78 -0.16 -11.57 -22.67
N LYS A 79 -1.45 -11.55 -23.03
CA LYS A 79 -2.56 -11.82 -22.12
C LYS A 79 -2.39 -13.17 -21.42
N GLU A 80 -2.06 -14.21 -22.17
CA GLU A 80 -1.80 -15.55 -21.62
C GLU A 80 -0.69 -15.52 -20.56
N GLY A 81 0.35 -14.71 -20.76
CA GLY A 81 1.42 -14.54 -19.78
C GLY A 81 0.92 -13.88 -18.49
N ARG A 82 0.11 -12.82 -18.59
CA ARG A 82 -0.48 -12.15 -17.43
C ARG A 82 -1.37 -13.10 -16.61
N GLU A 83 -2.23 -13.88 -17.29
CA GLU A 83 -3.07 -14.89 -16.66
C GLU A 83 -2.24 -16.00 -15.98
N LYS A 84 -1.26 -16.57 -16.69
CA LYS A 84 -0.39 -17.64 -16.18
C LYS A 84 0.53 -17.20 -15.04
N PHE A 85 0.86 -15.92 -14.95
CA PHE A 85 1.67 -15.39 -13.85
C PHE A 85 0.97 -15.62 -12.51
N GLY A 86 -0.35 -15.50 -12.47
CA GLY A 86 -1.15 -15.74 -11.27
C GLY A 86 -0.81 -14.75 -10.17
N ALA A 87 -0.79 -13.46 -10.47
CA ALA A 87 -0.59 -12.40 -9.49
C ALA A 87 -1.80 -12.29 -8.55
N ASP A 88 -1.54 -11.95 -7.29
CA ASP A 88 -2.57 -11.57 -6.31
C ASP A 88 -3.03 -10.12 -6.50
N VAL A 89 -2.13 -9.29 -7.07
CA VAL A 89 -2.38 -7.90 -7.43
C VAL A 89 -1.72 -7.62 -8.78
N THR A 90 -2.48 -7.04 -9.69
CA THR A 90 -2.02 -6.68 -11.04
C THR A 90 -2.19 -5.19 -11.27
N ILE A 91 -1.09 -4.50 -11.60
CA ILE A 91 -1.04 -3.06 -11.83
C ILE A 91 -0.62 -2.81 -13.26
N PHE A 92 -1.48 -2.16 -14.03
CA PHE A 92 -1.18 -1.73 -15.38
C PHE A 92 -0.62 -0.31 -15.39
N MET A 93 0.57 -0.16 -15.98
CA MET A 93 1.21 1.15 -16.20
C MET A 93 0.88 1.64 -17.61
N GLY A 94 -0.30 2.25 -17.78
CA GLY A 94 -0.81 2.76 -19.06
C GLY A 94 -0.27 4.14 -19.46
N THR A 95 0.76 4.64 -18.76
CA THR A 95 1.35 5.98 -18.98
C THR A 95 2.05 6.15 -20.34
N CYS A 96 2.28 5.06 -21.06
CA CYS A 96 2.97 5.03 -22.34
C CYS A 96 2.11 4.24 -23.35
N VAL A 97 1.73 4.89 -24.45
CA VAL A 97 0.92 4.27 -25.52
C VAL A 97 1.78 3.65 -26.62
N GLU A 98 3.04 4.05 -26.70
CA GLU A 98 4.02 3.56 -27.67
C GLU A 98 5.42 3.69 -27.07
N SER A 99 6.23 2.65 -27.16
CA SER A 99 7.62 2.66 -26.73
C SER A 99 8.58 2.87 -27.90
N ILE A 100 9.86 3.10 -27.60
CA ILE A 100 10.91 3.21 -28.62
C ILE A 100 11.30 1.86 -29.26
N TYR A 101 10.64 0.77 -28.85
CA TYR A 101 10.94 -0.59 -29.31
C TYR A 101 9.77 -1.13 -30.14
N ASP A 102 9.84 -1.00 -31.46
CA ASP A 102 8.78 -1.40 -32.38
C ASP A 102 8.40 -2.88 -32.24
N ASP A 103 9.39 -3.78 -32.08
CA ASP A 103 9.19 -5.21 -31.87
C ASP A 103 8.39 -5.54 -30.59
N THR A 104 8.43 -4.66 -29.61
CA THR A 104 7.67 -4.79 -28.37
C THR A 104 6.28 -4.19 -28.53
N ASN A 105 6.16 -3.07 -29.23
CA ASN A 105 4.86 -2.45 -29.52
C ASN A 105 3.99 -3.40 -30.35
N ASP A 106 4.57 -4.08 -31.34
CA ASP A 106 3.87 -5.01 -32.23
C ASP A 106 3.29 -6.24 -31.52
N VAL A 107 3.93 -6.69 -30.44
CA VAL A 107 3.49 -7.89 -29.70
C VAL A 107 2.75 -7.59 -28.41
N PHE A 108 2.63 -6.31 -28.04
CA PHE A 108 1.97 -5.92 -26.81
C PHE A 108 0.46 -5.98 -26.95
N GLU A 109 -0.15 -6.99 -26.34
CA GLU A 109 -1.60 -7.14 -26.24
C GLU A 109 -2.12 -6.18 -25.17
N TRP A 110 -2.83 -5.13 -25.60
CA TRP A 110 -3.42 -4.15 -24.68
C TRP A 110 -4.40 -4.82 -23.74
N PRO A 111 -4.25 -4.60 -22.41
CA PRO A 111 -5.12 -5.27 -21.45
C PRO A 111 -6.53 -4.69 -21.47
N GLU A 112 -7.52 -5.56 -21.29
CA GLU A 112 -8.87 -5.18 -20.96
C GLU A 112 -8.96 -4.82 -19.46
N TRP A 113 -9.96 -4.02 -19.08
CA TRP A 113 -10.18 -3.59 -17.69
C TRP A 113 -10.33 -4.74 -16.68
N THR A 114 -10.59 -5.95 -17.14
CA THR A 114 -10.70 -7.18 -16.33
C THR A 114 -9.36 -7.85 -16.04
N GLU A 115 -8.27 -7.40 -16.69
CA GLU A 115 -6.95 -8.03 -16.60
C GLU A 115 -6.04 -7.36 -15.56
N TYR A 116 -6.47 -6.28 -14.95
CA TYR A 116 -5.73 -5.58 -13.91
C TYR A 116 -6.65 -5.12 -12.77
N ASP A 117 -6.08 -5.04 -11.59
CA ASP A 117 -6.76 -4.53 -10.40
C ASP A 117 -6.64 -2.99 -10.30
N TYR A 118 -5.56 -2.42 -10.82
CA TYR A 118 -5.29 -1.00 -10.76
C TYR A 118 -4.66 -0.49 -12.06
N ASP A 119 -5.14 0.66 -12.54
CA ASP A 119 -4.66 1.32 -13.75
C ASP A 119 -4.00 2.66 -13.42
N ILE A 120 -2.83 2.92 -14.00
CA ILE A 120 -2.12 4.20 -13.92
C ILE A 120 -1.98 4.75 -15.34
N PRO A 121 -2.96 5.54 -15.81
CA PRO A 121 -3.01 6.00 -17.20
C PRO A 121 -2.06 7.17 -17.50
N ASP A 122 -1.60 7.88 -16.46
CA ASP A 122 -0.70 9.02 -16.60
C ASP A 122 0.20 9.20 -15.38
N PHE A 123 1.29 9.97 -15.52
CA PHE A 123 2.24 10.23 -14.44
C PHE A 123 1.68 11.16 -13.34
N GLU A 124 0.62 11.92 -13.58
CA GLU A 124 -0.03 12.76 -12.57
C GLU A 124 -0.77 11.90 -11.54
N ARG A 125 -1.18 10.69 -11.94
CA ARG A 125 -1.79 9.67 -11.07
C ARG A 125 -0.80 8.69 -10.48
N TYR A 126 0.50 8.98 -10.62
CA TYR A 126 1.57 8.13 -10.11
C TYR A 126 1.72 8.29 -8.60
N ASP A 127 0.92 7.56 -7.84
CA ASP A 127 0.95 7.58 -6.38
C ASP A 127 1.20 6.19 -5.80
N HIS A 128 2.47 5.94 -5.43
CA HIS A 128 2.87 4.69 -4.78
C HIS A 128 2.18 4.47 -3.43
N VAL A 129 1.77 5.53 -2.71
CA VAL A 129 1.05 5.42 -1.44
C VAL A 129 -0.29 4.72 -1.64
N THR A 130 -1.06 5.15 -2.63
CA THR A 130 -2.33 4.50 -3.01
C THR A 130 -2.11 3.02 -3.37
N ILE A 131 -1.06 2.72 -4.15
CA ILE A 131 -0.72 1.34 -4.51
C ILE A 131 -0.32 0.52 -3.28
N CYS A 132 0.45 1.08 -2.35
CA CYS A 132 0.82 0.39 -1.12
C CYS A 132 -0.42 0.06 -0.26
N TRP A 133 -1.37 0.98 -0.13
CA TRP A 133 -2.64 0.70 0.58
C TRP A 133 -3.48 -0.34 -0.15
N PHE A 134 -3.54 -0.30 -1.48
CA PHE A 134 -4.25 -1.31 -2.27
C PHE A 134 -3.66 -2.72 -2.07
N ILE A 135 -2.33 -2.85 -2.06
CA ILE A 135 -1.64 -4.11 -1.71
C ILE A 135 -1.93 -4.49 -0.26
N GLY A 136 -1.92 -3.51 0.64
CA GLY A 136 -2.22 -3.68 2.07
C GLY A 136 -3.62 -4.24 2.31
N ASP A 137 -4.63 -3.77 1.58
CA ASP A 137 -6.01 -4.27 1.69
C ASP A 137 -6.12 -5.77 1.34
N LYS A 138 -5.31 -6.25 0.41
CA LYS A 138 -5.23 -7.69 0.08
C LYS A 138 -4.53 -8.51 1.17
N LEU A 139 -3.66 -7.89 1.98
CA LEU A 139 -2.98 -8.52 3.11
C LEU A 139 -3.81 -8.51 4.40
N TRP A 140 -4.77 -7.58 4.48
CA TRP A 140 -5.61 -7.44 5.67
C TRP A 140 -6.46 -8.68 5.91
N ASN A 141 -6.52 -9.14 7.16
CA ASN A 141 -7.31 -10.30 7.53
C ASN A 141 -8.31 -9.97 8.66
N ASN A 142 -9.59 -9.86 8.31
CA ASN A 142 -10.67 -9.54 9.25
C ASN A 142 -10.87 -10.59 10.37
N THR A 143 -10.29 -11.78 10.26
CA THR A 143 -10.43 -12.84 11.28
C THR A 143 -9.28 -12.86 12.28
N LYS A 144 -8.21 -12.11 12.05
CA LYS A 144 -7.11 -11.98 13.01
C LYS A 144 -7.50 -11.10 14.20
N PRO A 145 -6.97 -11.38 15.40
CA PRO A 145 -7.06 -10.46 16.52
C PRO A 145 -6.60 -9.06 16.10
N THR A 146 -7.40 -8.05 16.43
CA THR A 146 -7.19 -6.67 15.98
C THR A 146 -7.40 -5.73 17.17
N VAL A 147 -6.51 -4.76 17.36
CA VAL A 147 -6.74 -3.66 18.28
C VAL A 147 -7.52 -2.57 17.58
N GLN A 148 -8.56 -2.07 18.23
CA GLN A 148 -9.30 -0.89 17.81
C GLN A 148 -8.67 0.37 18.42
N MET A 149 -8.36 1.36 17.59
CA MET A 149 -8.01 2.71 18.03
C MET A 149 -9.05 3.70 17.52
N LEU A 150 -9.81 4.32 18.42
CA LEU A 150 -10.83 5.31 18.07
C LEU A 150 -10.37 6.71 18.45
N GLY A 151 -10.34 7.63 17.48
CA GLY A 151 -9.88 8.99 17.74
C GLY A 151 -10.29 10.01 16.69
N ARG A 152 -9.90 11.27 16.90
CA ARG A 152 -10.08 12.38 15.95
C ARG A 152 -8.86 12.60 15.08
N TYR A 153 -7.65 12.37 15.64
CA TYR A 153 -6.34 12.47 15.01
C TYR A 153 -6.08 13.81 14.30
N GLN A 154 -6.41 14.89 14.95
CA GLN A 154 -6.37 16.25 14.40
C GLN A 154 -5.39 17.18 15.15
N PRO A 155 -4.10 17.19 14.79
CA PRO A 155 -3.40 16.31 13.85
C PRO A 155 -2.87 15.03 14.51
N TRP A 156 -2.36 14.10 13.70
CA TRP A 156 -1.56 12.97 14.17
C TRP A 156 -0.23 13.45 14.78
N HIS A 157 0.15 12.90 15.91
CA HIS A 157 1.37 13.28 16.64
C HIS A 157 2.04 12.05 17.29
N GLU A 158 3.21 12.25 17.90
CA GLU A 158 4.03 11.18 18.49
C GLU A 158 3.29 10.35 19.54
N GLY A 159 2.40 10.96 20.34
CA GLY A 159 1.56 10.21 21.27
C GLY A 159 0.62 9.21 20.58
N HIS A 160 0.03 9.58 19.43
CA HIS A 160 -0.74 8.64 18.62
C HIS A 160 0.14 7.56 18.01
N GLN A 161 1.38 7.91 17.58
CA GLN A 161 2.32 6.95 17.05
C GLN A 161 2.74 5.92 18.10
N ALA A 162 3.09 6.36 19.30
CA ALA A 162 3.45 5.47 20.41
C ALA A 162 2.31 4.51 20.77
N LEU A 163 1.07 5.01 20.75
CA LEU A 163 -0.11 4.17 20.98
C LEU A 163 -0.31 3.14 19.86
N LEU A 164 -0.13 3.54 18.59
CA LEU A 164 -0.21 2.64 17.44
C LEU A 164 0.86 1.53 17.53
N ASP A 165 2.10 1.89 17.83
CA ASP A 165 3.20 0.94 17.89
C ASP A 165 2.94 -0.11 18.99
N ARG A 166 2.47 0.32 20.18
CA ARG A 166 2.09 -0.59 21.27
C ARG A 166 0.88 -1.46 20.91
N ALA A 167 -0.10 -0.92 20.21
CA ALA A 167 -1.26 -1.68 19.74
C ALA A 167 -0.83 -2.76 18.71
N LEU A 168 0.07 -2.43 17.81
CA LEU A 168 0.64 -3.38 16.84
C LEU A 168 1.47 -4.48 17.49
N GLU A 169 2.16 -4.20 18.61
CA GLU A 169 2.87 -5.22 19.38
C GLU A 169 1.93 -6.26 19.99
N LYS A 170 0.70 -5.85 20.38
CA LYS A 170 -0.29 -6.75 21.00
C LYS A 170 -0.86 -7.79 20.04
N THR A 171 -1.21 -7.39 18.82
CA THR A 171 -1.95 -8.25 17.87
C THR A 171 -1.35 -8.29 16.47
N GLY A 172 -0.39 -7.42 16.16
CA GLY A 172 0.19 -7.27 14.82
C GLY A 172 -0.70 -6.52 13.84
N GLN A 173 -1.97 -6.21 14.19
CA GLN A 173 -2.97 -5.59 13.33
C GLN A 173 -3.83 -4.59 14.12
N VAL A 174 -4.09 -3.41 13.52
CA VAL A 174 -4.84 -2.32 14.17
C VAL A 174 -5.88 -1.76 13.21
N GLU A 175 -7.12 -1.62 13.63
CA GLU A 175 -8.11 -0.79 12.96
C GLU A 175 -8.15 0.59 13.60
N LEU A 176 -7.70 1.60 12.85
CA LEU A 176 -7.64 2.99 13.26
C LEU A 176 -8.90 3.71 12.76
N MET A 177 -9.81 3.96 13.68
CA MET A 177 -11.14 4.51 13.41
C MET A 177 -11.13 6.03 13.59
N VAL A 178 -11.31 6.77 12.49
CA VAL A 178 -11.39 8.23 12.48
C VAL A 178 -12.84 8.66 12.67
N ARG A 179 -13.12 9.35 13.76
CA ARG A 179 -14.46 9.88 14.06
C ARG A 179 -14.80 11.02 13.11
N ASP A 180 -15.99 10.96 12.50
CA ASP A 180 -16.54 12.05 11.68
C ASP A 180 -17.14 13.11 12.60
N MET A 181 -16.44 14.24 12.71
CA MET A 181 -16.80 15.34 13.61
C MET A 181 -17.33 16.53 12.81
N PRO A 182 -18.24 17.34 13.40
CA PRO A 182 -18.50 18.67 12.87
C PRO A 182 -17.21 19.50 12.79
N LEU A 183 -17.10 20.35 11.78
CA LEU A 183 -15.97 21.26 11.65
C LEU A 183 -16.10 22.39 12.67
N ASP A 184 -15.07 22.59 13.47
CA ASP A 184 -14.92 23.66 14.46
C ASP A 184 -13.42 23.91 14.74
N ASP A 185 -13.11 24.82 15.66
CA ASP A 185 -11.73 25.16 16.02
C ASP A 185 -10.95 23.96 16.60
N ASP A 186 -11.64 23.01 17.20
CA ASP A 186 -11.04 21.76 17.71
C ASP A 186 -10.96 20.66 16.65
N ASN A 187 -11.74 20.75 15.58
CA ASN A 187 -11.81 19.80 14.49
C ASN A 187 -11.72 20.53 13.13
N PRO A 188 -10.57 21.10 12.78
CA PRO A 188 -10.43 21.93 11.57
C PRO A 188 -10.42 21.12 10.27
N TYR A 189 -10.31 19.79 10.34
CA TYR A 189 -10.24 18.90 9.16
C TYR A 189 -11.44 17.95 9.14
N THR A 190 -11.96 17.70 7.93
CA THR A 190 -12.92 16.60 7.72
C THR A 190 -12.28 15.25 7.98
N ALA A 191 -13.07 14.22 8.34
CA ALA A 191 -12.53 12.86 8.52
C ALA A 191 -11.82 12.34 7.25
N GLY A 192 -12.29 12.72 6.04
CA GLY A 192 -11.62 12.39 4.78
C GLY A 192 -10.22 13.00 4.67
N GLN A 193 -10.06 14.28 5.01
CA GLN A 193 -8.74 14.94 5.03
C GLN A 193 -7.81 14.32 6.07
N VAL A 194 -8.35 13.95 7.24
CA VAL A 194 -7.56 13.25 8.27
C VAL A 194 -7.09 11.89 7.76
N ILE A 195 -7.97 11.09 7.16
CA ILE A 195 -7.61 9.78 6.58
C ILE A 195 -6.55 9.96 5.51
N HIS A 196 -6.73 10.86 4.57
CA HIS A 196 -5.75 11.13 3.52
C HIS A 196 -4.36 11.46 4.10
N ASN A 197 -4.30 12.33 5.12
CA ASN A 197 -3.03 12.64 5.79
C ASN A 197 -2.43 11.42 6.51
N LEU A 198 -3.27 10.54 7.07
CA LEU A 198 -2.83 9.31 7.72
C LEU A 198 -2.33 8.28 6.72
N GLU A 199 -2.92 8.18 5.53
CA GLU A 199 -2.45 7.31 4.45
C GLU A 199 -0.98 7.59 4.12
N TYR A 200 -0.58 8.85 3.97
CA TYR A 200 0.81 9.21 3.74
C TYR A 200 1.72 8.92 4.93
N LYS A 201 1.26 9.23 6.15
CA LYS A 201 2.09 9.05 7.36
C LYS A 201 2.29 7.58 7.75
N LEU A 202 1.30 6.76 7.48
CA LEU A 202 1.24 5.38 7.96
C LEU A 202 1.41 4.34 6.84
N VAL A 203 1.77 4.76 5.64
CA VAL A 203 1.88 3.88 4.46
C VAL A 203 2.74 2.64 4.70
N LYS A 204 3.83 2.75 5.47
CA LYS A 204 4.70 1.62 5.84
C LYS A 204 4.00 0.53 6.67
N TYR A 205 2.81 0.83 7.20
CA TYR A 205 1.98 -0.11 7.96
C TYR A 205 0.82 -0.69 7.14
N ALA A 206 0.72 -0.39 5.84
CA ALA A 206 -0.31 -0.95 4.97
C ALA A 206 -0.33 -2.48 5.07
N GLY A 207 -1.52 -3.05 5.22
CA GLY A 207 -1.73 -4.47 5.53
C GLY A 207 -1.69 -4.85 7.01
N ARG A 208 -1.19 -3.96 7.87
CA ARG A 208 -1.23 -4.10 9.33
C ARG A 208 -2.11 -3.05 10.00
N VAL A 209 -2.33 -1.93 9.34
CA VAL A 209 -3.24 -0.87 9.77
C VAL A 209 -4.34 -0.75 8.73
N LYS A 210 -5.58 -0.65 9.21
CA LYS A 210 -6.74 -0.30 8.39
C LYS A 210 -7.26 1.05 8.87
N LEU A 211 -7.48 1.96 7.93
CA LEU A 211 -8.06 3.28 8.20
C LEU A 211 -9.56 3.23 7.92
N SER A 212 -10.38 3.57 8.89
CA SER A 212 -11.84 3.53 8.76
C SER A 212 -12.47 4.85 9.20
N LYS A 213 -13.33 5.42 8.38
CA LYS A 213 -14.20 6.51 8.78
C LYS A 213 -15.39 5.95 9.57
N VAL A 214 -15.65 6.47 10.76
CA VAL A 214 -16.78 6.06 11.60
C VAL A 214 -17.59 7.26 12.07
N SER A 215 -18.84 7.02 12.45
CA SER A 215 -19.69 8.04 13.04
C SER A 215 -19.05 8.66 14.30
N ASN A 216 -19.59 9.79 14.76
CA ASN A 216 -19.15 10.43 15.99
C ASN A 216 -19.53 9.57 17.22
N ILE A 217 -18.81 8.46 17.40
CA ILE A 217 -19.02 7.53 18.52
C ILE A 217 -18.63 8.23 19.83
N VAL A 218 -19.58 8.32 20.75
CA VAL A 218 -19.41 8.98 22.06
C VAL A 218 -19.54 8.01 23.23
N ASN A 219 -19.96 6.78 22.98
CA ASN A 219 -20.15 5.77 24.02
C ASN A 219 -19.89 4.36 23.45
N ILE A 220 -19.33 3.49 24.28
CA ILE A 220 -19.19 2.06 24.01
C ILE A 220 -20.02 1.34 25.06
N THR A 221 -21.16 0.76 24.64
CA THR A 221 -22.07 0.04 25.52
C THR A 221 -22.04 -1.45 25.18
N TYR A 222 -21.84 -2.28 26.17
CA TYR A 222 -21.88 -3.73 26.02
C TYR A 222 -22.65 -4.36 27.18
N GLY A 223 -23.32 -5.50 26.92
CA GLY A 223 -24.14 -6.19 27.90
C GLY A 223 -23.35 -7.21 28.70
N ARG A 224 -23.16 -8.41 28.16
CA ARG A 224 -22.34 -9.46 28.77
C ARG A 224 -20.91 -9.35 28.29
N ASP A 225 -19.99 -10.03 28.99
CA ASP A 225 -18.61 -10.15 28.54
C ASP A 225 -18.55 -10.67 27.10
N VAL A 226 -17.93 -9.92 26.20
CA VAL A 226 -17.87 -10.19 24.76
C VAL A 226 -16.48 -10.67 24.31
N GLY A 227 -15.60 -11.00 25.28
CA GLY A 227 -14.29 -11.57 24.99
C GLY A 227 -13.24 -10.59 24.46
N TYR A 228 -13.48 -9.26 24.57
CA TYR A 228 -12.46 -8.24 24.31
C TYR A 228 -12.19 -7.39 25.55
N LYS A 229 -11.02 -6.76 25.60
CA LYS A 229 -10.62 -5.86 26.68
C LYS A 229 -10.80 -4.41 26.27
N ILE A 230 -11.17 -3.57 27.24
CA ILE A 230 -11.05 -2.12 27.13
C ILE A 230 -9.90 -1.71 28.03
N GLU A 231 -8.82 -1.23 27.44
CA GLU A 231 -7.58 -0.87 28.14
C GLU A 231 -7.26 0.59 27.92
N GLN A 232 -6.81 1.26 28.96
CA GLN A 232 -6.17 2.57 28.88
C GLN A 232 -4.66 2.37 28.96
N GLU A 233 -3.94 2.84 27.94
CA GLU A 233 -2.49 2.82 27.92
C GLU A 233 -1.92 4.04 28.64
N HIS A 234 -0.86 3.80 29.40
CA HIS A 234 -0.09 4.84 30.08
C HIS A 234 1.31 4.91 29.50
N PHE A 235 1.77 6.12 29.28
CA PHE A 235 3.09 6.41 28.72
C PHE A 235 3.88 7.28 29.70
N ASP A 236 5.17 7.44 29.40
CA ASP A 236 5.98 8.41 30.13
C ASP A 236 5.44 9.82 29.93
N LYS A 237 5.68 10.67 30.93
CA LYS A 237 5.12 12.02 31.00
C LYS A 237 5.37 12.85 29.74
N ASP A 238 6.54 12.68 29.10
CA ASP A 238 6.91 13.40 27.89
C ASP A 238 5.96 13.08 26.72
N ILE A 239 5.46 11.85 26.63
CA ILE A 239 4.49 11.41 25.63
C ILE A 239 3.06 11.85 26.02
N GLU A 240 2.68 11.72 27.30
CA GLU A 240 1.34 12.12 27.77
C GLU A 240 1.12 13.64 27.69
N ASP A 241 2.17 14.45 27.83
CA ASP A 241 2.12 15.92 27.73
C ASP A 241 1.93 16.43 26.28
N ILE A 242 2.06 15.55 25.27
CA ILE A 242 1.82 15.90 23.87
C ILE A 242 0.29 16.08 23.66
N SER A 243 -0.10 17.26 23.19
CA SER A 243 -1.50 17.62 23.02
C SER A 243 -1.76 18.16 21.61
N ALA A 244 -2.73 17.54 20.92
CA ALA A 244 -3.20 18.04 19.62
C ALA A 244 -3.65 19.51 19.68
N THR A 245 -4.25 19.94 20.80
CA THR A 245 -4.65 21.33 21.02
C THR A 245 -3.44 22.28 21.08
N LYS A 246 -2.36 21.89 21.75
CA LYS A 246 -1.12 22.69 21.76
C LYS A 246 -0.50 22.79 20.38
N ILE A 247 -0.51 21.67 19.62
CA ILE A 247 0.03 21.63 18.25
C ILE A 247 -0.80 22.52 17.31
N ARG A 248 -2.13 22.45 17.36
CA ARG A 248 -3.00 23.34 16.55
C ARG A 248 -2.74 24.81 16.83
N LYS A 249 -2.67 25.21 18.12
CA LYS A 249 -2.39 26.59 18.51
C LYS A 249 -1.05 27.10 17.94
N LYS A 250 -0.01 26.24 17.92
CA LYS A 250 1.29 26.58 17.35
C LYS A 250 1.21 26.75 15.84
N LEU A 251 0.56 25.82 15.13
CA LEU A 251 0.39 25.91 13.66
C LEU A 251 -0.37 27.17 13.23
N LEU A 252 -1.38 27.59 14.00
CA LEU A 252 -2.10 28.84 13.73
C LEU A 252 -1.26 30.08 14.00
N SER A 253 -0.37 30.06 15.01
CA SER A 253 0.53 31.18 15.30
C SER A 253 1.66 31.34 14.28
N ASP A 254 2.12 30.24 13.69
CA ASP A 254 3.21 30.23 12.70
C ASP A 254 2.72 30.56 11.27
N SER A 255 1.39 30.68 11.06
CA SER A 255 0.74 31.01 9.79
C SER A 255 0.34 32.50 9.65
N ILE A 256 0.66 33.33 10.64
CA ILE A 256 0.48 34.79 10.69
C ILE A 256 1.85 35.48 10.57
#